data_14fc59dfc1052b97870ffa3db5c50e77
#
_entry.id   14fc59dfc1052b97870ffa3db5c50e77
#
_cell.length_a   1.000
_cell.length_b   1.000
_cell.length_c   1.000
_cell.angle_alpha   90.00
_cell.angle_beta   90.00
_cell.angle_gamma   90.00
#
_symmetry.space_group_name_H-M   'P 1'
#
loop_
_entity.id
_entity.type
_entity.pdbx_description
1 polymer ?
#
loop_
_entity_poly.entity_id
_entity_poly.type
_entity_poly.pdbx_seq_one_letter_code
_entity_poly.pdbx_strand_id
1 'polypeptide(L)'
;MWRILHPAHYFSLATFIPMAKTIMTNANPLLETWQTPFGIAPFAGIKAEHFASAYALACTTHLDELQAIATNVDVPTFENTIAAFDKAGRLFRRVDGVFKNLTASESSIELQAVEREMAAPIAAHINAIYTNAPLFKRIDSLYQPRLTLSLSAEQIRLVERLHLDFVRAGAMLSAEAKTRYGDIMGQLAKLHTQFSQNVLRDEGEFQLLLESDADTAGLPPFVLASSRQAASERGMAWHG
;
A
#
# COMPACT_ATOMS: atom_id res chain seq x y z
N MET A 1 57.65 4.36 -9.62
CA MET A 1 56.93 3.61 -8.61
C MET A 1 55.78 4.50 -8.11
N TRP A 2 54.67 4.51 -8.83
CA TRP A 2 53.51 5.33 -8.50
C TRP A 2 52.30 4.42 -8.27
N ARG A 3 51.78 4.43 -7.05
CA ARG A 3 50.57 3.72 -6.68
C ARG A 3 49.38 4.59 -7.06
N ILE A 4 48.54 4.12 -7.98
CA ILE A 4 47.25 4.73 -8.28
C ILE A 4 46.22 4.10 -7.34
N LEU A 5 45.71 4.91 -6.41
CA LEU A 5 44.56 4.60 -5.59
C LEU A 5 43.29 4.88 -6.40
N HIS A 6 42.48 3.88 -6.68
CA HIS A 6 41.12 4.07 -7.20
C HIS A 6 40.21 4.53 -6.05
N PRO A 7 39.45 5.58 -6.21
CA PRO A 7 38.39 5.91 -5.27
C PRO A 7 37.18 5.01 -5.52
N ALA A 8 36.79 4.28 -4.48
CA ALA A 8 35.52 3.59 -4.43
C ALA A 8 34.37 4.64 -4.49
N HIS A 9 33.60 4.58 -5.54
CA HIS A 9 32.33 5.34 -5.60
C HIS A 9 31.32 4.69 -4.67
N TYR A 10 31.24 5.22 -3.46
CA TYR A 10 30.06 5.06 -2.62
C TYR A 10 28.91 5.83 -3.25
N PHE A 11 27.97 5.13 -3.83
CA PHE A 11 26.66 5.70 -4.14
C PHE A 11 25.99 6.09 -2.82
N SER A 12 26.04 7.36 -2.49
CA SER A 12 25.30 7.97 -1.39
C SER A 12 23.81 7.92 -1.72
N LEU A 13 23.08 7.03 -1.07
CA LEU A 13 21.62 7.01 -0.96
C LEU A 13 21.13 8.11 0.00
N ALA A 14 21.56 9.35 -0.23
CA ALA A 14 21.19 10.48 0.60
C ALA A 14 20.59 11.60 -0.24
N THR A 15 19.38 11.35 -0.75
CA THR A 15 18.45 12.43 -1.08
C THR A 15 17.04 12.00 -0.73
N PHE A 16 16.85 11.47 0.47
CA PHE A 16 15.55 11.49 1.11
C PHE A 16 15.47 12.81 1.86
N ILE A 17 14.57 13.67 1.42
CA ILE A 17 14.28 15.01 1.90
C ILE A 17 14.19 14.98 3.45
N PRO A 18 14.93 15.83 4.19
CA PRO A 18 14.71 15.97 5.61
C PRO A 18 13.46 16.85 5.84
N MET A 19 12.27 16.26 5.77
CA MET A 19 11.03 16.87 6.23
C MET A 19 10.64 16.32 7.60
N ALA A 20 11.60 16.25 8.52
CA ALA A 20 11.35 15.83 9.88
C ALA A 20 11.89 16.86 10.85
N LYS A 21 11.38 18.10 10.76
CA LYS A 21 11.53 19.04 11.88
C LYS A 21 10.53 20.19 11.75
N THR A 22 9.30 19.93 12.04
CA THR A 22 8.34 20.87 12.67
C THR A 22 6.93 20.27 12.58
N ILE A 23 6.60 19.23 13.33
CA ILE A 23 5.22 18.98 13.78
C ILE A 23 5.35 18.22 15.12
N MET A 24 5.57 18.95 16.18
CA MET A 24 5.23 18.49 17.51
C MET A 24 3.97 19.26 17.89
N THR A 25 2.80 18.62 17.79
CA THR A 25 1.62 18.80 18.65
C THR A 25 0.30 18.35 18.01
N ASN A 26 0.28 17.23 17.28
CA ASN A 26 -0.97 16.45 17.23
C ASN A 26 -0.57 14.99 17.12
N ALA A 27 -0.84 14.23 18.17
CA ALA A 27 -0.61 12.79 18.18
C ALA A 27 -1.37 12.17 16.99
N ASN A 28 -0.63 11.49 16.10
CA ASN A 28 -1.24 10.88 14.92
C ASN A 28 -1.98 9.60 15.32
N PRO A 29 -3.32 9.54 15.22
CA PRO A 29 -4.10 8.39 15.69
C PRO A 29 -3.73 7.08 15.01
N LEU A 30 -3.15 7.12 13.81
CA LEU A 30 -2.69 5.94 13.09
C LEU A 30 -1.44 5.31 13.70
N LEU A 31 -0.67 6.08 14.48
CA LEU A 31 0.59 5.63 15.11
C LEU A 31 0.41 5.21 16.56
N GLU A 32 -0.72 5.54 17.17
CA GLU A 32 -1.00 5.23 18.58
C GLU A 32 -1.57 3.81 18.75
N THR A 33 -1.52 3.31 19.97
CA THR A 33 -2.23 2.09 20.34
C THR A 33 -3.70 2.40 20.51
N TRP A 34 -4.55 1.73 19.74
CA TRP A 34 -6.00 1.93 19.81
C TRP A 34 -6.61 1.28 21.04
N GLN A 35 -7.31 2.07 21.83
CA GLN A 35 -8.05 1.64 23.03
C GLN A 35 -9.55 1.48 22.77
N THR A 36 -9.95 1.52 21.52
CA THR A 36 -11.32 1.36 21.06
C THR A 36 -11.81 -0.07 21.28
N PRO A 37 -13.13 -0.31 21.44
CA PRO A 37 -13.68 -1.64 21.48
C PRO A 37 -13.23 -2.48 20.28
N PHE A 38 -12.81 -3.72 20.55
CA PHE A 38 -12.27 -4.66 19.54
C PHE A 38 -11.03 -4.18 18.77
N GLY A 39 -10.37 -3.12 19.21
CA GLY A 39 -9.21 -2.56 18.50
C GLY A 39 -9.54 -1.94 17.12
N ILE A 40 -10.80 -1.51 16.93
CA ILE A 40 -11.23 -0.84 15.70
C ILE A 40 -10.51 0.51 15.57
N ALA A 41 -10.17 0.91 14.34
CA ALA A 41 -9.56 2.22 14.09
C ALA A 41 -10.45 3.37 14.62
N PRO A 42 -9.88 4.39 15.29
CA PRO A 42 -10.65 5.54 15.77
C PRO A 42 -10.99 6.49 14.61
N PHE A 43 -11.85 6.03 13.70
CA PHE A 43 -12.17 6.72 12.43
C PHE A 43 -12.57 8.18 12.61
N ALA A 44 -13.31 8.52 13.67
CA ALA A 44 -13.72 9.90 13.93
C ALA A 44 -12.53 10.88 14.16
N GLY A 45 -11.37 10.36 14.56
CA GLY A 45 -10.17 11.17 14.80
C GLY A 45 -9.16 11.12 13.63
N ILE A 46 -9.37 10.24 12.63
CA ILE A 46 -8.44 10.07 11.51
C ILE A 46 -8.81 11.05 10.40
N LYS A 47 -7.79 11.76 9.90
CA LYS A 47 -7.91 12.72 8.80
C LYS A 47 -6.92 12.40 7.70
N ALA A 48 -7.15 12.93 6.49
CA ALA A 48 -6.27 12.76 5.35
C ALA A 48 -4.81 13.16 5.64
N GLU A 49 -4.61 14.27 6.37
CA GLU A 49 -3.29 14.78 6.76
C GLU A 49 -2.43 13.82 7.61
N HIS A 50 -3.06 12.83 8.26
CA HIS A 50 -2.35 11.86 9.09
C HIS A 50 -1.64 10.77 8.28
N PHE A 51 -2.07 10.49 7.05
CA PHE A 51 -1.60 9.32 6.30
C PHE A 51 -0.17 9.44 5.79
N ALA A 52 0.23 10.58 5.21
CA ALA A 52 1.57 10.71 4.64
C ALA A 52 2.67 10.43 5.67
N SER A 53 2.57 11.04 6.87
CA SER A 53 3.53 10.84 7.95
C SER A 53 3.45 9.42 8.54
N ALA A 54 2.25 8.85 8.64
CA ALA A 54 2.06 7.49 9.12
C ALA A 54 2.66 6.46 8.15
N TYR A 55 2.46 6.62 6.84
CA TYR A 55 3.09 5.77 5.83
C TYR A 55 4.61 5.88 5.85
N ALA A 56 5.15 7.09 5.95
CA ALA A 56 6.61 7.28 6.00
C ALA A 56 7.24 6.50 7.16
N LEU A 57 6.68 6.60 8.37
CA LEU A 57 7.16 5.84 9.52
C LEU A 57 6.91 4.33 9.35
N ALA A 58 5.72 3.95 8.88
CA ALA A 58 5.35 2.55 8.72
C ALA A 58 6.23 1.83 7.69
N CYS A 59 6.54 2.46 6.56
CA CYS A 59 7.45 1.93 5.55
C CYS A 59 8.87 1.75 6.10
N THR A 60 9.39 2.77 6.79
CA THR A 60 10.73 2.69 7.40
C THR A 60 10.80 1.56 8.42
N THR A 61 9.87 1.53 9.38
CA THR A 61 9.81 0.48 10.40
C THR A 61 9.73 -0.91 9.78
N HIS A 62 8.90 -1.09 8.74
CA HIS A 62 8.77 -2.39 8.05
C HIS A 62 10.08 -2.80 7.38
N LEU A 63 10.76 -1.88 6.70
CA LEU A 63 12.06 -2.20 6.07
C LEU A 63 13.13 -2.52 7.10
N ASP A 64 13.15 -1.86 8.25
CA ASP A 64 14.07 -2.16 9.37
C ASP A 64 13.82 -3.55 9.94
N GLU A 65 12.55 -3.93 10.15
CA GLU A 65 12.16 -5.28 10.57
C GLU A 65 12.62 -6.35 9.58
N LEU A 66 12.44 -6.11 8.28
CA LEU A 66 12.87 -7.02 7.22
C LEU A 66 14.41 -7.07 7.08
N GLN A 67 15.07 -5.95 7.28
CA GLN A 67 16.53 -5.89 7.29
C GLN A 67 17.11 -6.72 8.46
N ALA A 68 16.49 -6.69 9.63
CA ALA A 68 16.89 -7.52 10.76
C ALA A 68 16.78 -9.03 10.43
N ILE A 69 15.74 -9.43 9.69
CA ILE A 69 15.62 -10.81 9.20
C ILE A 69 16.73 -11.11 8.17
N ALA A 70 16.91 -10.21 7.19
CA ALA A 70 17.86 -10.41 6.08
C ALA A 70 19.30 -10.53 6.54
N THR A 71 19.69 -9.80 7.61
CA THR A 71 21.04 -9.77 8.18
C THR A 71 21.25 -10.69 9.37
N ASN A 72 20.24 -11.47 9.77
CA ASN A 72 20.37 -12.44 10.85
C ASN A 72 21.46 -13.47 10.51
N VAL A 73 22.44 -13.59 11.39
CA VAL A 73 23.60 -14.48 11.21
C VAL A 73 23.28 -15.96 11.47
N ASP A 74 22.17 -16.24 12.16
CA ASP A 74 21.75 -17.60 12.44
C ASP A 74 21.32 -18.33 11.16
N VAL A 75 21.47 -19.64 11.16
CA VAL A 75 20.97 -20.49 10.08
C VAL A 75 19.47 -20.21 9.87
N PRO A 76 19.01 -20.02 8.61
CA PRO A 76 17.60 -19.83 8.34
C PRO A 76 16.75 -20.99 8.85
N THR A 77 15.69 -20.63 9.58
CA THR A 77 14.65 -21.56 10.04
C THR A 77 13.29 -21.00 9.65
N PHE A 78 12.25 -21.85 9.72
CA PHE A 78 10.89 -21.38 9.52
C PHE A 78 10.57 -20.20 10.45
N GLU A 79 10.94 -20.30 11.73
CA GLU A 79 10.62 -19.30 12.75
C GLU A 79 11.35 -17.97 12.53
N ASN A 80 12.69 -18.01 12.30
CA ASN A 80 13.49 -16.79 12.19
C ASN A 80 13.48 -16.16 10.80
N THR A 81 12.79 -16.77 9.83
CA THR A 81 12.72 -16.26 8.45
C THR A 81 11.28 -16.13 7.97
N ILE A 82 10.52 -17.22 7.89
CA ILE A 82 9.16 -17.21 7.32
C ILE A 82 8.16 -16.60 8.32
N ALA A 83 8.11 -17.13 9.54
CA ALA A 83 7.20 -16.62 10.57
C ALA A 83 7.59 -15.19 11.01
N ALA A 84 8.87 -14.85 11.00
CA ALA A 84 9.36 -13.51 11.26
C ALA A 84 8.90 -12.54 10.16
N PHE A 85 9.00 -12.94 8.87
CA PHE A 85 8.51 -12.15 7.74
C PHE A 85 7.00 -11.92 7.82
N ASP A 86 6.23 -12.94 8.12
CA ASP A 86 4.76 -12.84 8.25
C ASP A 86 4.34 -11.86 9.34
N LYS A 87 5.11 -11.80 10.43
CA LYS A 87 4.89 -10.88 11.55
C LYS A 87 5.34 -9.44 11.27
N ALA A 88 6.31 -9.23 10.38
CA ALA A 88 6.83 -7.92 10.03
C ALA A 88 5.78 -7.04 9.34
N GLY A 89 5.92 -5.71 9.42
CA GLY A 89 5.06 -4.75 8.75
C GLY A 89 3.66 -4.57 9.37
N ARG A 90 3.47 -4.88 10.63
CA ARG A 90 2.16 -4.71 11.29
C ARG A 90 1.68 -3.26 11.25
N LEU A 91 2.58 -2.30 11.45
CA LEU A 91 2.23 -0.88 11.37
C LEU A 91 1.83 -0.50 9.95
N PHE A 92 2.60 -0.95 8.94
CA PHE A 92 2.26 -0.71 7.55
C PHE A 92 0.88 -1.27 7.19
N ARG A 93 0.61 -2.54 7.51
CA ARG A 93 -0.70 -3.16 7.24
C ARG A 93 -1.84 -2.43 7.94
N ARG A 94 -1.61 -1.92 9.17
CA ARG A 94 -2.61 -1.16 9.91
C ARG A 94 -2.93 0.18 9.23
N VAL A 95 -1.92 0.94 8.85
CA VAL A 95 -2.09 2.23 8.15
C VAL A 95 -2.74 2.01 6.78
N ASP A 96 -2.22 1.07 5.99
CA ASP A 96 -2.69 0.76 4.65
C ASP A 96 -4.13 0.23 4.65
N GLY A 97 -4.48 -0.62 5.62
CA GLY A 97 -5.84 -1.15 5.77
C GLY A 97 -6.87 -0.06 6.08
N VAL A 98 -6.55 0.89 6.96
CA VAL A 98 -7.42 2.04 7.24
C VAL A 98 -7.54 2.94 6.02
N PHE A 99 -6.42 3.23 5.37
CA PHE A 99 -6.41 4.07 4.17
C PHE A 99 -7.28 3.50 3.06
N LYS A 100 -7.06 2.23 2.71
CA LYS A 100 -7.85 1.53 1.69
C LYS A 100 -9.32 1.43 2.03
N ASN A 101 -9.66 1.26 3.31
CA ASN A 101 -11.05 1.27 3.73
C ASN A 101 -11.71 2.62 3.47
N LEU A 102 -11.06 3.73 3.88
CA LEU A 102 -11.61 5.07 3.70
C LEU A 102 -11.68 5.48 2.22
N THR A 103 -10.65 5.19 1.43
CA THR A 103 -10.68 5.52 -0.02
C THR A 103 -11.73 4.73 -0.78
N ALA A 104 -12.08 3.52 -0.34
CA ALA A 104 -13.10 2.69 -0.99
C ALA A 104 -14.53 3.01 -0.54
N SER A 105 -14.74 3.51 0.69
CA SER A 105 -16.08 3.66 1.27
C SER A 105 -16.49 5.12 1.48
N GLU A 106 -15.55 6.03 1.65
CA GLU A 106 -15.81 7.45 1.99
C GLU A 106 -14.73 8.34 1.40
N SER A 107 -14.51 8.22 0.09
CA SER A 107 -13.48 8.98 -0.60
C SER A 107 -13.79 10.48 -0.60
N SER A 108 -12.78 11.28 -0.22
CA SER A 108 -12.83 12.74 -0.33
C SER A 108 -11.73 13.27 -1.25
N ILE A 109 -11.83 14.53 -1.66
CA ILE A 109 -10.81 15.19 -2.50
C ILE A 109 -9.42 15.13 -1.82
N GLU A 110 -9.39 15.32 -0.49
CA GLU A 110 -8.16 15.26 0.31
C GLU A 110 -7.58 13.85 0.36
N LEU A 111 -8.42 12.81 0.56
CA LEU A 111 -7.98 11.41 0.52
C LEU A 111 -7.48 11.01 -0.87
N GLN A 112 -8.14 11.46 -1.94
CA GLN A 112 -7.69 11.24 -3.31
C GLN A 112 -6.35 11.93 -3.60
N ALA A 113 -6.08 13.10 -3.01
CA ALA A 113 -4.79 13.76 -3.13
C ALA A 113 -3.69 12.94 -2.45
N VAL A 114 -3.92 12.44 -1.24
CA VAL A 114 -3.01 11.52 -0.53
C VAL A 114 -2.79 10.24 -1.34
N GLU A 115 -3.83 9.68 -1.93
CA GLU A 115 -3.73 8.47 -2.76
C GLU A 115 -2.77 8.67 -3.94
N ARG A 116 -2.90 9.79 -4.65
CA ARG A 116 -1.97 10.15 -5.74
C ARG A 116 -0.54 10.35 -5.25
N GLU A 117 -0.38 11.02 -4.11
CA GLU A 117 0.93 11.28 -3.50
C GLU A 117 1.61 9.98 -3.08
N MET A 118 0.88 9.08 -2.44
CA MET A 118 1.42 7.86 -1.85
C MET A 118 1.55 6.69 -2.82
N ALA A 119 0.96 6.74 -4.01
CA ALA A 119 0.98 5.65 -4.99
C ALA A 119 2.41 5.19 -5.32
N ALA A 120 3.31 6.10 -5.67
CA ALA A 120 4.69 5.76 -6.01
C ALA A 120 5.54 5.38 -4.78
N PRO A 121 5.49 6.09 -3.63
CA PRO A 121 6.16 5.67 -2.40
C PRO A 121 5.77 4.26 -1.94
N ILE A 122 4.49 3.92 -1.95
CA ILE A 122 4.02 2.57 -1.57
C ILE A 122 4.53 1.53 -2.57
N ALA A 123 4.46 1.80 -3.87
CA ALA A 123 5.00 0.90 -4.89
C ALA A 123 6.51 0.68 -4.72
N ALA A 124 7.27 1.73 -4.43
CA ALA A 124 8.70 1.64 -4.14
C ALA A 124 8.99 0.82 -2.88
N HIS A 125 8.19 0.99 -1.82
CA HIS A 125 8.28 0.19 -0.60
C HIS A 125 8.07 -1.30 -0.88
N ILE A 126 6.99 -1.65 -1.58
CA ILE A 126 6.72 -3.05 -1.96
C ILE A 126 7.84 -3.62 -2.83
N ASN A 127 8.32 -2.85 -3.81
CA ASN A 127 9.45 -3.27 -4.63
C ASN A 127 10.71 -3.53 -3.80
N ALA A 128 11.03 -2.67 -2.83
CA ALA A 128 12.20 -2.83 -1.95
C ALA A 128 12.13 -4.12 -1.12
N ILE A 129 10.95 -4.54 -0.68
CA ILE A 129 10.73 -5.81 0.02
C ILE A 129 11.09 -6.99 -0.88
N TYR A 130 10.43 -7.08 -2.03
CA TYR A 130 10.51 -8.27 -2.89
C TYR A 130 11.79 -8.35 -3.73
N THR A 131 12.51 -7.24 -3.90
CA THR A 131 13.83 -7.24 -4.57
C THR A 131 15.01 -7.36 -3.60
N ASN A 132 14.76 -7.50 -2.29
CA ASN A 132 15.79 -7.68 -1.26
C ASN A 132 16.46 -9.05 -1.42
N ALA A 133 17.66 -9.05 -2.01
CA ALA A 133 18.38 -10.28 -2.33
C ALA A 133 18.82 -11.08 -1.10
N PRO A 134 19.35 -10.48 -0.01
CA PRO A 134 19.66 -11.21 1.22
C PRO A 134 18.44 -11.89 1.85
N LEU A 135 17.29 -11.20 1.88
CA LEU A 135 16.04 -11.76 2.40
C LEU A 135 15.56 -12.93 1.53
N PHE A 136 15.56 -12.76 0.21
CA PHE A 136 15.20 -13.83 -0.72
C PHE A 136 16.10 -15.05 -0.58
N LYS A 137 17.41 -14.85 -0.41
CA LYS A 137 18.36 -15.96 -0.21
C LYS A 137 18.00 -16.81 1.03
N ARG A 138 17.57 -16.19 2.11
CA ARG A 138 17.12 -16.92 3.31
C ARG A 138 15.84 -17.70 3.05
N ILE A 139 14.87 -17.12 2.34
CA ILE A 139 13.61 -17.77 1.95
C ILE A 139 13.89 -18.96 1.02
N ASP A 140 14.73 -18.77 0.00
CA ASP A 140 15.09 -19.80 -0.98
C ASP A 140 15.80 -20.98 -0.31
N SER A 141 16.70 -20.74 0.67
CA SER A 141 17.38 -21.79 1.43
C SER A 141 16.43 -22.69 2.23
N LEU A 142 15.23 -22.22 2.57
CA LEU A 142 14.17 -23.02 3.20
C LEU A 142 13.26 -23.67 2.16
N TYR A 143 13.05 -23.02 1.02
CA TYR A 143 12.22 -23.55 -0.04
C TYR A 143 12.81 -24.81 -0.68
N GLN A 144 14.14 -24.84 -0.92
CA GLN A 144 14.79 -25.97 -1.56
C GLN A 144 14.59 -27.30 -0.79
N PRO A 145 14.87 -27.39 0.53
CA PRO A 145 14.70 -28.61 1.31
C PRO A 145 13.29 -28.74 1.97
N ARG A 146 12.30 -27.93 1.64
CA ARG A 146 11.04 -27.80 2.39
C ARG A 146 10.29 -29.09 2.67
N LEU A 147 10.42 -30.08 1.78
CA LEU A 147 9.76 -31.39 1.94
C LEU A 147 10.52 -32.34 2.89
N THR A 148 11.77 -32.03 3.23
CA THR A 148 12.61 -32.80 4.15
C THR A 148 12.73 -32.14 5.52
N LEU A 149 12.25 -30.89 5.65
CA LEU A 149 12.14 -30.21 6.93
C LEU A 149 10.93 -30.74 7.68
N SER A 150 11.02 -30.79 9.02
CA SER A 150 9.91 -31.21 9.88
C SER A 150 8.85 -30.09 9.99
N LEU A 151 8.27 -29.69 8.85
CA LEU A 151 7.24 -28.65 8.73
C LEU A 151 5.86 -29.27 8.54
N SER A 152 4.81 -28.61 9.08
CA SER A 152 3.45 -28.98 8.77
C SER A 152 3.11 -28.68 7.30
N ALA A 153 2.04 -29.28 6.78
CA ALA A 153 1.56 -29.01 5.43
C ALA A 153 1.25 -27.53 5.19
N GLU A 154 0.70 -26.84 6.20
CA GLU A 154 0.43 -25.41 6.18
C GLU A 154 1.71 -24.58 6.12
N GLN A 155 2.72 -24.93 6.92
CA GLN A 155 4.04 -24.28 6.91
C GLN A 155 4.75 -24.47 5.58
N ILE A 156 4.72 -25.68 5.00
CA ILE A 156 5.26 -25.93 3.65
C ILE A 156 4.56 -25.01 2.64
N ARG A 157 3.22 -24.94 2.68
CA ARG A 157 2.46 -24.11 1.77
C ARG A 157 2.81 -22.62 1.91
N LEU A 158 3.03 -22.13 3.13
CA LEU A 158 3.44 -20.75 3.37
C LEU A 158 4.82 -20.46 2.78
N VAL A 159 5.79 -21.37 2.96
CA VAL A 159 7.13 -21.27 2.34
C VAL A 159 7.01 -21.21 0.81
N GLU A 160 6.21 -22.10 0.21
CA GLU A 160 6.00 -22.13 -1.24
C GLU A 160 5.36 -20.85 -1.76
N ARG A 161 4.34 -20.34 -1.07
CA ARG A 161 3.65 -19.13 -1.46
C ARG A 161 4.58 -17.92 -1.39
N LEU A 162 5.29 -17.77 -0.28
CA LEU A 162 6.20 -16.65 -0.09
C LEU A 162 7.34 -16.67 -1.11
N HIS A 163 7.96 -17.82 -1.34
CA HIS A 163 8.99 -17.97 -2.37
C HIS A 163 8.46 -17.57 -3.76
N LEU A 164 7.28 -18.06 -4.13
CA LEU A 164 6.63 -17.74 -5.40
C LEU A 164 6.35 -16.23 -5.55
N ASP A 165 5.89 -15.57 -4.49
CA ASP A 165 5.62 -14.14 -4.50
C ASP A 165 6.90 -13.32 -4.73
N PHE A 166 8.02 -13.71 -4.10
CA PHE A 166 9.32 -13.09 -4.37
C PHE A 166 9.79 -13.32 -5.82
N VAL A 167 9.68 -14.53 -6.34
CA VAL A 167 10.07 -14.84 -7.72
C VAL A 167 9.25 -14.04 -8.72
N ARG A 168 7.93 -13.98 -8.54
CA ARG A 168 7.01 -13.21 -9.40
C ARG A 168 7.26 -11.71 -9.35
N ALA A 169 7.67 -11.20 -8.21
CA ALA A 169 8.02 -9.80 -8.03
C ALA A 169 9.45 -9.45 -8.47
N GLY A 170 10.16 -10.40 -9.09
CA GLY A 170 11.45 -10.15 -9.72
C GLY A 170 12.68 -10.38 -8.84
N ALA A 171 12.58 -11.15 -7.75
CA ALA A 171 13.72 -11.44 -6.87
C ALA A 171 14.93 -12.06 -7.61
N MET A 172 14.66 -12.80 -8.70
CA MET A 172 15.69 -13.46 -9.53
C MET A 172 16.21 -12.62 -10.69
N LEU A 173 15.69 -11.40 -10.89
CA LEU A 173 16.15 -10.51 -11.97
C LEU A 173 17.57 -9.99 -11.69
N SER A 174 18.27 -9.59 -12.77
CA SER A 174 19.55 -8.86 -12.66
C SER A 174 19.33 -7.48 -11.98
N ALA A 175 20.43 -6.85 -11.56
CA ALA A 175 20.35 -5.53 -10.90
C ALA A 175 19.70 -4.47 -11.82
N GLU A 176 20.08 -4.45 -13.11
CA GLU A 176 19.50 -3.54 -14.10
C GLU A 176 18.02 -3.81 -14.32
N ALA A 177 17.64 -5.10 -14.43
CA ALA A 177 16.26 -5.50 -14.62
C ALA A 177 15.39 -5.18 -13.39
N LYS A 178 15.94 -5.30 -12.16
CA LYS A 178 15.27 -4.87 -10.92
C LYS A 178 15.00 -3.37 -10.90
N THR A 179 15.98 -2.56 -11.29
CA THR A 179 15.81 -1.10 -11.41
C THR A 179 14.69 -0.78 -12.40
N ARG A 180 14.77 -1.36 -13.60
CA ARG A 180 13.74 -1.17 -14.65
C ARG A 180 12.36 -1.62 -14.18
N TYR A 181 12.26 -2.75 -13.49
CA TYR A 181 11.01 -3.25 -12.91
C TYR A 181 10.44 -2.27 -11.89
N GLY A 182 11.27 -1.74 -10.99
CA GLY A 182 10.87 -0.75 -10.00
C GLY A 182 10.30 0.52 -10.63
N ASP A 183 10.95 1.05 -11.68
CA ASP A 183 10.48 2.21 -12.42
C ASP A 183 9.10 1.96 -13.07
N ILE A 184 8.93 0.79 -13.71
CA ILE A 184 7.66 0.38 -14.31
C ILE A 184 6.56 0.28 -13.25
N MET A 185 6.84 -0.36 -12.11
CA MET A 185 5.85 -0.51 -11.04
C MET A 185 5.45 0.83 -10.44
N GLY A 186 6.39 1.76 -10.28
CA GLY A 186 6.10 3.13 -9.85
C GLY A 186 5.20 3.90 -10.84
N GLN A 187 5.44 3.76 -12.14
CA GLN A 187 4.59 4.36 -13.18
C GLN A 187 3.20 3.73 -13.21
N LEU A 188 3.11 2.41 -13.14
CA LEU A 188 1.84 1.69 -13.09
C LEU A 188 1.00 2.08 -11.88
N ALA A 189 1.62 2.24 -10.70
CA ALA A 189 0.92 2.67 -9.50
C ALA A 189 0.25 4.03 -9.69
N LYS A 190 0.98 5.01 -10.25
CA LYS A 190 0.43 6.35 -10.55
C LYS A 190 -0.71 6.29 -11.57
N LEU A 191 -0.53 5.56 -12.67
CA LEU A 191 -1.53 5.44 -13.73
C LEU A 191 -2.79 4.71 -13.22
N HIS A 192 -2.63 3.68 -12.40
CA HIS A 192 -3.75 2.96 -11.79
C HIS A 192 -4.58 3.87 -10.88
N THR A 193 -3.91 4.62 -10.01
CA THR A 193 -4.59 5.58 -9.13
C THR A 193 -5.34 6.62 -9.95
N GLN A 194 -4.69 7.21 -10.96
CA GLN A 194 -5.34 8.20 -11.83
C GLN A 194 -6.53 7.61 -12.59
N PHE A 195 -6.40 6.40 -13.12
CA PHE A 195 -7.49 5.73 -13.82
C PHE A 195 -8.69 5.49 -12.90
N SER A 196 -8.46 4.94 -11.71
CA SER A 196 -9.53 4.68 -10.74
C SER A 196 -10.25 5.96 -10.33
N GLN A 197 -9.52 7.05 -10.11
CA GLN A 197 -10.10 8.35 -9.78
C GLN A 197 -10.86 8.98 -10.96
N ASN A 198 -10.42 8.75 -12.20
CA ASN A 198 -11.16 9.17 -13.38
C ASN A 198 -12.50 8.43 -13.50
N VAL A 199 -12.49 7.10 -13.30
CA VAL A 199 -13.72 6.30 -13.30
C VAL A 199 -14.69 6.80 -12.22
N LEU A 200 -14.20 7.00 -10.99
CA LEU A 200 -15.03 7.51 -9.89
C LEU A 200 -15.65 8.89 -10.22
N ARG A 201 -14.87 9.75 -10.87
CA ARG A 201 -15.37 11.07 -11.30
C ARG A 201 -16.44 10.93 -12.40
N ASP A 202 -16.18 10.11 -13.41
CA ASP A 202 -17.11 9.88 -14.52
C ASP A 202 -18.45 9.31 -14.00
N GLU A 203 -18.40 8.37 -13.05
CA GLU A 203 -19.60 7.84 -12.38
C GLU A 203 -20.33 8.93 -11.57
N GLY A 204 -19.59 9.77 -10.85
CA GLY A 204 -20.16 10.87 -10.05
C GLY A 204 -20.75 12.00 -10.89
N GLU A 205 -20.19 12.26 -12.08
CA GLU A 205 -20.64 13.30 -13.01
C GLU A 205 -21.79 12.82 -13.93
N PHE A 206 -21.94 11.49 -14.08
CA PHE A 206 -22.99 10.94 -14.93
C PHE A 206 -24.38 11.30 -14.41
N GLN A 207 -25.23 11.82 -15.31
CA GLN A 207 -26.59 12.21 -15.02
C GLN A 207 -27.50 11.69 -16.13
N LEU A 208 -28.58 11.02 -15.73
CA LEU A 208 -29.70 10.70 -16.60
C LEU A 208 -30.83 11.64 -16.25
N LEU A 209 -31.13 12.57 -17.15
CA LEU A 209 -32.26 13.49 -16.98
C LEU A 209 -33.55 12.79 -17.39
N LEU A 210 -34.57 12.86 -16.51
CA LEU A 210 -35.94 12.43 -16.79
C LEU A 210 -36.75 13.72 -17.02
N GLU A 211 -37.07 14.00 -18.28
CA GLU A 211 -37.62 15.30 -18.69
C GLU A 211 -39.12 15.23 -18.99
N SER A 212 -39.69 14.03 -19.07
CA SER A 212 -41.10 13.86 -19.45
C SER A 212 -41.80 12.77 -18.62
N ASP A 213 -43.12 12.77 -18.64
CA ASP A 213 -43.94 11.70 -18.05
C ASP A 213 -43.65 10.35 -18.67
N ALA A 214 -43.24 10.31 -19.93
CA ALA A 214 -42.86 9.09 -20.61
C ALA A 214 -41.56 8.48 -20.00
N ASP A 215 -40.59 9.30 -19.58
CA ASP A 215 -39.35 8.86 -18.96
C ASP A 215 -39.58 8.31 -17.55
N THR A 216 -40.64 8.77 -16.89
CA THR A 216 -41.02 8.33 -15.53
C THR A 216 -42.04 7.19 -15.53
N ALA A 217 -42.67 6.91 -16.68
CA ALA A 217 -43.71 5.90 -16.80
C ALA A 217 -43.21 4.50 -16.40
N GLY A 218 -43.90 3.89 -15.42
CA GLY A 218 -43.54 2.55 -14.92
C GLY A 218 -42.43 2.52 -13.89
N LEU A 219 -41.82 3.64 -13.53
CA LEU A 219 -40.86 3.71 -12.44
C LEU A 219 -41.54 3.54 -11.08
N PRO A 220 -40.98 2.69 -10.18
CA PRO A 220 -41.50 2.55 -8.83
C PRO A 220 -41.43 3.89 -8.05
N PRO A 221 -42.36 4.15 -7.09
CA PRO A 221 -42.39 5.39 -6.32
C PRO A 221 -41.09 5.73 -5.59
N PHE A 222 -40.38 4.71 -5.09
CA PHE A 222 -39.10 4.93 -4.41
C PHE A 222 -37.98 5.43 -5.35
N VAL A 223 -37.99 4.98 -6.61
CA VAL A 223 -37.04 5.45 -7.64
C VAL A 223 -37.30 6.92 -7.94
N LEU A 224 -38.57 7.29 -8.13
CA LEU A 224 -38.97 8.70 -8.33
C LEU A 224 -38.57 9.56 -7.14
N ALA A 225 -38.78 9.09 -5.92
CA ALA A 225 -38.35 9.80 -4.71
C ALA A 225 -36.83 10.01 -4.66
N SER A 226 -36.04 8.98 -4.97
CA SER A 226 -34.57 9.08 -5.04
C SER A 226 -34.11 10.03 -6.13
N SER A 227 -34.76 10.00 -7.30
CA SER A 227 -34.46 10.92 -8.42
C SER A 227 -34.73 12.37 -8.06
N ARG A 228 -35.84 12.65 -7.38
CA ARG A 228 -36.15 13.98 -6.87
C ARG A 228 -35.13 14.50 -5.87
N GLN A 229 -34.72 13.63 -4.94
CA GLN A 229 -33.69 13.97 -3.98
C GLN A 229 -32.36 14.26 -4.68
N ALA A 230 -31.93 13.40 -5.60
CA ALA A 230 -30.71 13.60 -6.37
C ALA A 230 -30.72 14.89 -7.21
N ALA A 231 -31.86 15.24 -7.80
CA ALA A 231 -32.03 16.50 -8.51
C ALA A 231 -31.91 17.71 -7.57
N SER A 232 -32.54 17.64 -6.39
CA SER A 232 -32.45 18.70 -5.37
C SER A 232 -31.01 18.89 -4.86
N GLU A 233 -30.30 17.83 -4.59
CA GLU A 233 -28.90 17.88 -4.15
C GLU A 233 -27.96 18.50 -5.20
N ARG A 234 -28.31 18.40 -6.48
CA ARG A 234 -27.59 19.01 -7.60
C ARG A 234 -28.12 20.39 -8.00
N GLY A 235 -29.05 20.97 -7.23
CA GLY A 235 -29.63 22.26 -7.51
C GLY A 235 -30.54 22.29 -8.76
N MET A 236 -31.01 21.12 -9.21
CA MET A 236 -31.93 21.01 -10.34
C MET A 236 -33.37 21.13 -9.86
N ALA A 237 -34.20 21.88 -10.61
CA ALA A 237 -35.63 21.96 -10.33
C ALA A 237 -36.32 20.68 -10.84
N TRP A 238 -37.22 20.12 -10.02
CA TRP A 238 -38.13 19.07 -10.47
C TRP A 238 -39.34 19.72 -11.17
N HIS A 239 -39.58 19.36 -12.41
CA HIS A 239 -40.66 19.93 -13.25
C HIS A 239 -41.80 18.94 -13.54
N GLY A 240 -41.85 17.78 -12.84
CA GLY A 240 -42.90 16.79 -13.03
C GLY A 240 -43.81 16.58 -11.84
#